data_d1216f6aec366a08d51e25626f8745b3
#
_entry.id   d1216f6aec366a08d51e25626f8745b3
#
_cell.length_a   1.000
_cell.length_b   1.000
_cell.length_c   1.000
_cell.angle_alpha   90.00
_cell.angle_beta   90.00
_cell.angle_gamma   90.00
#
_symmetry.space_group_name_H-M   'P 1'
#
loop_
_entity.id
_entity.type
_entity.pdbx_description
1 polymer ?
#
loop_
_entity_poly.entity_id
_entity_poly.type
_entity_poly.pdbx_seq_one_letter_code
_entity_poly.pdbx_strand_id
1 'polypeptide(L)'
;MVSTFKRSTRQFMDEFCAARDLNSIFMRNVESYFLDYAARLSQRARAANRPVVVGLNGAQGSGKSTLSELLAELLPTFFDVDCHVLSIDDFYLSKAQRRKLGAAVHPLLATRGVPGTHDCPRLNDALAACSQYSSGDIALPVFDKLKDDRTRKVRKIRVGAKPAIVLLEGWCVGIPAQAPLDLAVPASSFEFSNDNLGMWRGYVNDQLATVYADIFRKIDYLSMLKPPCFEAVLDWRVEQEVRLIAKQREVANDSAIKGMNVKQVAEFVENFRRLTCHAMAVLPDLAHETWELQADRLILAEVTSK
;
A
#
# COMPACT_ATOMS: atom_id res chain seq x y z
N MET A 1 13.84 28.61 18.03
CA MET A 1 12.99 27.41 17.97
C MET A 1 13.15 26.64 16.63
N VAL A 2 13.12 27.29 15.47
CA VAL A 2 13.21 26.62 14.13
C VAL A 2 14.54 25.87 13.92
N SER A 3 15.67 26.39 14.39
CA SER A 3 16.99 25.74 14.21
C SER A 3 17.18 24.48 15.06
N THR A 4 16.62 24.43 16.27
CA THR A 4 16.71 23.26 17.17
C THR A 4 15.79 22.13 16.68
N PHE A 5 14.60 22.47 16.18
CA PHE A 5 13.66 21.51 15.59
C PHE A 5 14.27 20.87 14.32
N LYS A 6 14.86 21.67 13.42
CA LYS A 6 15.52 21.14 12.20
C LYS A 6 16.67 20.17 12.54
N ARG A 7 17.47 20.45 13.57
CA ARG A 7 18.58 19.57 13.92
C ARG A 7 18.12 18.22 14.50
N SER A 8 17.13 18.23 15.35
CA SER A 8 16.56 16.98 15.89
C SER A 8 15.84 16.16 14.84
N THR A 9 15.10 16.80 13.91
CA THR A 9 14.46 16.13 12.77
C THR A 9 15.51 15.50 11.85
N ARG A 10 16.62 16.20 11.58
CA ARG A 10 17.71 15.65 10.76
C ARG A 10 18.31 14.40 11.40
N GLN A 11 18.63 14.44 12.68
CA GLN A 11 19.16 13.27 13.38
C GLN A 11 18.18 12.08 13.33
N PHE A 12 16.88 12.32 13.59
CA PHE A 12 15.84 11.30 13.47
C PHE A 12 15.83 10.68 12.07
N MET A 13 15.92 11.49 11.02
CA MET A 13 15.91 11.01 9.64
C MET A 13 17.15 10.21 9.28
N ASP A 14 18.33 10.62 9.74
CA ASP A 14 19.56 9.88 9.54
C ASP A 14 19.49 8.50 10.21
N GLU A 15 18.98 8.43 11.45
CA GLU A 15 18.75 7.19 12.19
C GLU A 15 17.69 6.29 11.50
N PHE A 16 16.57 6.87 11.04
CA PHE A 16 15.51 6.16 10.33
C PHE A 16 16.04 5.52 9.04
N CYS A 17 16.80 6.28 8.25
CA CYS A 17 17.38 5.80 6.99
C CYS A 17 18.44 4.72 7.23
N ALA A 18 19.33 4.91 8.21
CA ALA A 18 20.37 3.96 8.55
C ALA A 18 19.77 2.61 9.01
N ALA A 19 18.75 2.64 9.86
CA ALA A 19 18.09 1.43 10.37
C ALA A 19 17.40 0.58 9.27
N ARG A 20 17.12 1.18 8.10
CA ARG A 20 16.38 0.55 6.99
C ARG A 20 17.20 0.43 5.71
N ASP A 21 18.48 0.76 5.75
CA ASP A 21 19.36 0.77 4.57
C ASP A 21 18.76 1.59 3.39
N LEU A 22 18.24 2.78 3.71
CA LEU A 22 17.66 3.68 2.73
C LEU A 22 18.72 4.62 2.16
N ASN A 23 18.63 4.85 0.86
CA ASN A 23 19.60 5.66 0.13
C ASN A 23 19.30 7.18 0.22
N SER A 24 20.22 7.98 -0.34
CA SER A 24 20.09 9.44 -0.38
C SER A 24 18.89 9.94 -1.19
N ILE A 25 18.34 9.14 -2.10
CA ILE A 25 17.12 9.48 -2.88
C ILE A 25 15.91 9.56 -1.94
N PHE A 26 15.77 8.57 -1.05
CA PHE A 26 14.69 8.60 -0.06
C PHE A 26 14.80 9.82 0.86
N MET A 27 16.01 10.11 1.36
CA MET A 27 16.24 11.30 2.19
C MET A 27 15.87 12.60 1.45
N ARG A 28 16.22 12.71 0.17
CA ARG A 28 15.84 13.87 -0.65
C ARG A 28 14.33 14.01 -0.80
N ASN A 29 13.61 12.91 -1.04
CA ASN A 29 12.15 12.93 -1.09
C ASN A 29 11.54 13.35 0.26
N VAL A 30 12.14 12.92 1.38
CA VAL A 30 11.67 13.33 2.71
C VAL A 30 11.85 14.83 2.90
N GLU A 31 13.03 15.37 2.62
CA GLU A 31 13.35 16.78 2.81
C GLU A 31 12.53 17.70 1.90
N SER A 32 12.22 17.24 0.67
CA SER A 32 11.51 18.05 -0.32
C SER A 32 9.99 17.94 -0.24
N TYR A 33 9.44 16.82 0.25
CA TYR A 33 8.00 16.54 0.14
C TYR A 33 7.39 15.95 1.41
N PHE A 34 8.00 14.92 2.01
CA PHE A 34 7.31 14.13 3.02
C PHE A 34 7.23 14.80 4.40
N LEU A 35 8.15 15.72 4.72
CA LEU A 35 8.05 16.54 5.93
C LEU A 35 6.87 17.51 5.85
N ASP A 36 6.69 18.18 4.73
CA ASP A 36 5.56 19.08 4.52
C ASP A 36 4.24 18.31 4.44
N TYR A 37 4.26 17.12 3.83
CA TYR A 37 3.11 16.21 3.84
C TYR A 37 2.70 15.82 5.27
N ALA A 38 3.64 15.42 6.11
CA ALA A 38 3.36 15.10 7.51
C ALA A 38 2.79 16.31 8.27
N ALA A 39 3.31 17.52 8.00
CA ALA A 39 2.77 18.75 8.59
C ALA A 39 1.32 19.01 8.14
N ARG A 40 1.01 18.85 6.84
CA ARG A 40 -0.37 18.96 6.33
C ARG A 40 -1.31 17.95 6.96
N LEU A 41 -0.88 16.67 7.05
CA LEU A 41 -1.67 15.63 7.71
C LEU A 41 -1.92 15.95 9.19
N SER A 42 -0.91 16.45 9.91
CA SER A 42 -1.05 16.82 11.32
C SER A 42 -2.06 17.95 11.53
N GLN A 43 -2.08 18.95 10.65
CA GLN A 43 -3.06 20.04 10.70
C GLN A 43 -4.48 19.52 10.46
N ARG A 44 -4.66 18.61 9.48
CA ARG A 44 -5.96 17.98 9.21
C ARG A 44 -6.45 17.16 10.41
N ALA A 45 -5.56 16.35 11.00
CA ALA A 45 -5.92 15.54 12.17
C ALA A 45 -6.35 16.40 13.36
N ARG A 46 -5.70 17.54 13.59
CA ARG A 46 -6.04 18.47 14.67
C ARG A 46 -7.32 19.26 14.42
N ALA A 47 -7.65 19.54 13.15
CA ALA A 47 -8.88 20.24 12.79
C ALA A 47 -10.11 19.32 12.77
N ALA A 48 -9.90 18.00 12.74
CA ALA A 48 -10.97 17.03 12.66
C ALA A 48 -11.53 16.65 14.06
N ASN A 49 -12.80 16.29 14.11
CA ASN A 49 -13.46 15.78 15.31
C ASN A 49 -13.42 14.24 15.44
N ARG A 50 -12.72 13.56 14.55
CA ARG A 50 -12.45 12.12 14.53
C ARG A 50 -11.09 11.85 13.88
N PRO A 51 -10.51 10.65 14.05
CA PRO A 51 -9.34 10.25 13.29
C PRO A 51 -9.56 10.42 11.78
N VAL A 52 -8.57 11.00 11.10
CA VAL A 52 -8.61 11.24 9.64
C VAL A 52 -8.13 9.98 8.92
N VAL A 53 -8.93 9.47 8.02
CA VAL A 53 -8.56 8.31 7.19
C VAL A 53 -7.80 8.78 5.96
N VAL A 54 -6.53 8.39 5.88
CA VAL A 54 -5.65 8.70 4.75
C VAL A 54 -5.44 7.44 3.93
N GLY A 55 -5.74 7.48 2.65
CA GLY A 55 -5.38 6.43 1.69
C GLY A 55 -4.01 6.71 1.09
N LEU A 56 -3.13 5.73 1.07
CA LEU A 56 -1.85 5.80 0.36
C LEU A 56 -1.78 4.72 -0.71
N ASN A 57 -1.93 5.14 -1.95
CA ASN A 57 -1.75 4.28 -3.12
C ASN A 57 -0.29 4.26 -3.57
N GLY A 58 0.15 3.13 -4.07
CA GLY A 58 1.45 2.99 -4.73
C GLY A 58 1.70 1.55 -5.16
N ALA A 59 2.24 1.38 -6.34
CA ALA A 59 2.57 0.08 -6.90
C ALA A 59 3.59 -0.69 -6.04
N GLN A 60 3.77 -1.98 -6.34
CA GLN A 60 4.79 -2.79 -5.67
C GLN A 60 6.18 -2.16 -5.86
N GLY A 61 6.92 -2.02 -4.76
CA GLY A 61 8.26 -1.44 -4.77
C GLY A 61 8.34 0.09 -4.89
N SER A 62 7.21 0.82 -4.92
CA SER A 62 7.18 2.29 -5.00
C SER A 62 7.69 3.00 -3.73
N GLY A 63 7.83 2.30 -2.60
CA GLY A 63 8.22 2.90 -1.32
C GLY A 63 7.05 3.25 -0.39
N LYS A 64 5.79 2.92 -0.74
CA LYS A 64 4.61 3.23 0.10
C LYS A 64 4.73 2.74 1.54
N SER A 65 5.19 1.50 1.76
CA SER A 65 5.33 0.95 3.12
C SER A 65 6.42 1.68 3.91
N THR A 66 7.52 2.07 3.26
CA THR A 66 8.59 2.88 3.88
C THR A 66 8.06 4.27 4.27
N LEU A 67 7.27 4.92 3.41
CA LEU A 67 6.61 6.18 3.73
C LEU A 67 5.60 6.00 4.87
N SER A 68 4.85 4.92 4.89
CA SER A 68 3.90 4.61 5.97
C SER A 68 4.61 4.43 7.32
N GLU A 69 5.73 3.72 7.33
CA GLU A 69 6.58 3.58 8.53
C GLU A 69 7.15 4.92 8.98
N LEU A 70 7.63 5.75 8.04
CA LEU A 70 8.11 7.09 8.35
C LEU A 70 7.03 7.92 9.02
N LEU A 71 5.83 7.97 8.46
CA LEU A 71 4.72 8.74 9.02
C LEU A 71 4.29 8.22 10.39
N ALA A 72 4.32 6.90 10.60
CA ALA A 72 3.98 6.27 11.87
C ALA A 72 4.94 6.64 13.00
N GLU A 73 6.19 6.95 12.69
CA GLU A 73 7.19 7.40 13.67
C GLU A 73 7.29 8.93 13.75
N LEU A 74 7.20 9.62 12.62
CA LEU A 74 7.37 11.08 12.52
C LEU A 74 6.20 11.85 13.14
N LEU A 75 4.97 11.45 12.87
CA LEU A 75 3.78 12.16 13.35
C LEU A 75 3.66 12.16 14.87
N PRO A 76 3.82 11.03 15.58
CA PRO A 76 3.82 11.06 17.05
C PRO A 76 5.02 11.82 17.64
N THR A 77 6.19 11.70 17.02
CA THR A 77 7.43 12.26 17.58
C THR A 77 7.48 13.79 17.50
N PHE A 78 7.05 14.37 16.37
CA PHE A 78 7.24 15.79 16.11
C PHE A 78 5.94 16.60 16.05
N PHE A 79 4.81 15.94 15.89
CA PHE A 79 3.53 16.61 15.71
C PHE A 79 2.47 16.24 16.76
N ASP A 80 2.78 15.38 17.74
CA ASP A 80 1.81 14.91 18.75
C ASP A 80 0.47 14.45 18.11
N VAL A 81 0.57 13.70 17.01
CA VAL A 81 -0.54 13.10 16.28
C VAL A 81 -0.27 11.62 16.13
N ASP A 82 -1.17 10.78 16.60
CA ASP A 82 -1.02 9.33 16.45
C ASP A 82 -1.17 8.92 14.98
N CYS A 83 -0.45 7.89 14.55
CA CYS A 83 -0.57 7.35 13.20
C CYS A 83 -0.71 5.82 13.23
N HIS A 84 -1.87 5.35 12.81
CA HIS A 84 -2.24 3.93 12.80
C HIS A 84 -2.21 3.39 11.37
N VAL A 85 -1.18 2.63 11.04
CA VAL A 85 -1.01 2.07 9.69
C VAL A 85 -1.81 0.78 9.56
N LEU A 86 -2.68 0.71 8.56
CA LEU A 86 -3.38 -0.48 8.09
C LEU A 86 -2.90 -0.81 6.68
N SER A 87 -2.15 -1.90 6.53
CA SER A 87 -1.81 -2.40 5.19
C SER A 87 -2.92 -3.31 4.69
N ILE A 88 -3.43 -3.05 3.48
CA ILE A 88 -4.43 -3.93 2.87
C ILE A 88 -3.89 -5.37 2.70
N ASP A 89 -2.58 -5.52 2.52
CA ASP A 89 -1.89 -6.80 2.36
C ASP A 89 -1.99 -7.70 3.61
N ASP A 90 -2.20 -7.12 4.81
CA ASP A 90 -2.40 -7.89 6.03
C ASP A 90 -3.78 -8.59 6.06
N PHE A 91 -4.69 -8.15 5.22
CA PHE A 91 -6.08 -8.63 5.17
C PHE A 91 -6.34 -9.64 4.06
N TYR A 92 -5.34 -10.21 3.40
CA TYR A 92 -5.61 -11.27 2.43
C TYR A 92 -6.39 -12.43 3.04
N LEU A 93 -7.27 -13.00 2.24
CA LEU A 93 -7.91 -14.29 2.52
C LEU A 93 -6.84 -15.38 2.75
N SER A 94 -7.16 -16.37 3.59
CA SER A 94 -6.27 -17.52 3.77
C SER A 94 -6.05 -18.25 2.45
N LYS A 95 -4.95 -18.98 2.34
CA LYS A 95 -4.65 -19.79 1.15
C LYS A 95 -5.78 -20.75 0.79
N ALA A 96 -6.40 -21.36 1.80
CA ALA A 96 -7.55 -22.25 1.60
C ALA A 96 -8.78 -21.51 1.03
N GLN A 97 -9.06 -20.30 1.55
CA GLN A 97 -10.18 -19.47 1.05
C GLN A 97 -9.93 -19.02 -0.39
N ARG A 98 -8.71 -18.57 -0.73
CA ARG A 98 -8.35 -18.19 -2.11
C ARG A 98 -8.43 -19.38 -3.08
N ARG A 99 -8.00 -20.58 -2.65
CA ARG A 99 -8.17 -21.80 -3.48
C ARG A 99 -9.64 -22.11 -3.76
N LYS A 100 -10.53 -21.98 -2.76
CA LYS A 100 -11.98 -22.15 -2.95
C LYS A 100 -12.52 -21.10 -3.92
N LEU A 101 -12.11 -19.84 -3.76
CA LEU A 101 -12.48 -18.76 -4.66
C LEU A 101 -11.99 -19.02 -6.09
N GLY A 102 -10.74 -19.48 -6.24
CA GLY A 102 -10.16 -19.85 -7.52
C GLY A 102 -10.89 -20.98 -8.23
N ALA A 103 -11.38 -21.96 -7.47
CA ALA A 103 -12.18 -23.06 -8.00
C ALA A 103 -13.62 -22.63 -8.38
N ALA A 104 -14.18 -21.67 -7.63
CA ALA A 104 -15.57 -21.24 -7.83
C ALA A 104 -15.73 -20.18 -8.94
N VAL A 105 -14.74 -19.31 -9.13
CA VAL A 105 -14.85 -18.17 -10.04
C VAL A 105 -13.80 -18.25 -11.15
N HIS A 106 -12.50 -18.15 -10.81
CA HIS A 106 -11.42 -18.20 -11.79
C HIS A 106 -10.08 -18.57 -11.15
N PRO A 107 -9.26 -19.47 -11.75
CA PRO A 107 -8.02 -19.98 -11.15
C PRO A 107 -7.02 -18.89 -10.70
N LEU A 108 -6.94 -17.77 -11.39
CA LEU A 108 -6.07 -16.64 -11.01
C LEU A 108 -6.39 -16.07 -9.62
N LEU A 109 -7.61 -16.25 -9.10
CA LEU A 109 -8.00 -15.79 -7.77
C LEU A 109 -7.44 -16.67 -6.63
N ALA A 110 -6.82 -17.79 -6.95
CA ALA A 110 -6.04 -18.56 -5.97
C ALA A 110 -4.75 -17.83 -5.57
N THR A 111 -4.23 -16.96 -6.44
CA THR A 111 -3.11 -16.06 -6.17
C THR A 111 -3.59 -14.84 -5.39
N ARG A 112 -2.84 -14.45 -4.34
CA ARG A 112 -3.13 -13.21 -3.62
C ARG A 112 -2.81 -11.98 -4.46
N GLY A 113 -3.51 -10.89 -4.19
CA GLY A 113 -3.12 -9.58 -4.71
C GLY A 113 -4.28 -8.72 -5.16
N VAL A 114 -5.06 -9.19 -6.12
CA VAL A 114 -6.15 -8.41 -6.74
C VAL A 114 -7.36 -8.24 -5.83
N PRO A 115 -8.19 -7.21 -6.05
CA PRO A 115 -9.48 -7.04 -5.40
C PRO A 115 -10.33 -8.33 -5.48
N GLY A 116 -10.97 -8.66 -4.34
CA GLY A 116 -11.67 -9.93 -4.13
C GLY A 116 -10.84 -11.00 -3.41
N THR A 117 -9.52 -10.80 -3.27
CA THR A 117 -8.65 -11.73 -2.52
C THR A 117 -8.36 -11.27 -1.08
N HIS A 118 -9.01 -10.18 -0.62
CA HIS A 118 -8.90 -9.66 0.75
C HIS A 118 -10.17 -9.94 1.57
N ASP A 119 -10.00 -10.03 2.88
CA ASP A 119 -11.08 -10.09 3.86
C ASP A 119 -11.60 -8.67 4.12
N CYS A 120 -12.39 -8.16 3.18
CA CYS A 120 -12.92 -6.81 3.22
C CYS A 120 -13.81 -6.54 4.45
N PRO A 121 -14.66 -7.48 4.93
CA PRO A 121 -15.38 -7.28 6.18
C PRO A 121 -14.44 -6.99 7.35
N ARG A 122 -13.39 -7.78 7.52
CA ARG A 122 -12.40 -7.59 8.59
C ARG A 122 -11.61 -6.29 8.44
N LEU A 123 -11.25 -5.91 7.21
CA LEU A 123 -10.62 -4.61 6.94
C LEU A 123 -11.55 -3.46 7.30
N ASN A 124 -12.81 -3.56 6.93
CA ASN A 124 -13.83 -2.56 7.24
C ASN A 124 -14.04 -2.39 8.75
N ASP A 125 -14.09 -3.49 9.50
CA ASP A 125 -14.21 -3.47 10.97
C ASP A 125 -12.98 -2.82 11.62
N ALA A 126 -11.78 -3.18 11.16
CA ALA A 126 -10.53 -2.60 11.64
C ALA A 126 -10.47 -1.08 11.36
N LEU A 127 -10.85 -0.67 10.16
CA LEU A 127 -10.90 0.74 9.77
C LEU A 127 -11.92 1.51 10.62
N ALA A 128 -13.11 0.95 10.83
CA ALA A 128 -14.16 1.56 11.67
C ALA A 128 -13.69 1.70 13.11
N ALA A 129 -13.05 0.67 13.68
CA ALA A 129 -12.52 0.71 15.04
C ALA A 129 -11.40 1.75 15.21
N CYS A 130 -10.54 1.92 14.22
CA CYS A 130 -9.48 2.94 14.24
C CYS A 130 -10.01 4.37 14.02
N SER A 131 -11.18 4.52 13.37
CA SER A 131 -11.74 5.83 13.00
C SER A 131 -12.59 6.47 14.11
N GLN A 132 -12.56 5.94 15.32
CA GLN A 132 -13.27 6.48 16.47
C GLN A 132 -12.29 6.89 17.57
N TYR A 133 -12.55 8.01 18.23
CA TYR A 133 -11.83 8.39 19.45
C TYR A 133 -12.30 7.51 20.62
N SER A 134 -11.89 6.25 20.59
CA SER A 134 -12.11 5.31 21.68
C SER A 134 -10.76 4.86 22.23
N SER A 135 -10.65 4.66 23.54
CA SER A 135 -9.45 4.09 24.11
C SER A 135 -9.53 2.56 24.09
N GLY A 136 -8.53 1.92 23.52
CA GLY A 136 -8.47 0.46 23.50
C GLY A 136 -7.40 -0.10 22.59
N ASP A 137 -7.16 -1.40 22.72
CA ASP A 137 -6.26 -2.13 21.85
C ASP A 137 -7.06 -2.79 20.71
N ILE A 138 -6.66 -2.55 19.47
CA ILE A 138 -7.21 -3.18 18.27
C ILE A 138 -6.22 -4.23 17.78
N ALA A 139 -6.70 -5.44 17.55
CA ALA A 139 -5.89 -6.54 17.04
C ALA A 139 -6.01 -6.63 15.50
N LEU A 140 -4.97 -6.24 14.80
CA LEU A 140 -4.86 -6.35 13.36
C LEU A 140 -4.30 -7.72 12.95
N PRO A 141 -4.76 -8.30 11.83
CA PRO A 141 -4.17 -9.52 11.30
C PRO A 141 -2.74 -9.28 10.83
N VAL A 142 -1.99 -10.36 10.68
CA VAL A 142 -0.67 -10.37 10.06
C VAL A 142 -0.64 -11.45 9.01
N PHE A 143 -0.29 -11.08 7.78
CA PHE A 143 -0.13 -12.01 6.67
C PHE A 143 1.34 -12.38 6.48
N ASP A 144 1.64 -13.66 6.39
CA ASP A 144 2.98 -14.17 6.08
C ASP A 144 3.12 -14.35 4.56
N LYS A 145 3.80 -13.40 3.93
CA LYS A 145 4.01 -13.40 2.47
C LYS A 145 4.83 -14.60 1.99
N LEU A 146 5.63 -15.23 2.87
CA LEU A 146 6.45 -16.39 2.55
C LEU A 146 5.66 -17.68 2.53
N LYS A 147 4.85 -17.86 3.58
CA LYS A 147 3.95 -19.00 3.68
C LYS A 147 2.75 -18.84 2.77
N ASP A 148 2.57 -17.64 2.20
CA ASP A 148 1.41 -17.25 1.41
C ASP A 148 0.10 -17.51 2.16
N ASP A 149 0.08 -17.23 3.47
CA ASP A 149 -1.09 -17.49 4.30
C ASP A 149 -1.17 -16.55 5.52
N ARG A 150 -2.35 -16.51 6.14
CA ARG A 150 -2.57 -15.81 7.40
C ARG A 150 -1.79 -16.46 8.52
N THR A 151 -1.29 -15.64 9.44
CA THR A 151 -0.68 -16.12 10.67
C THR A 151 -1.71 -16.12 11.81
N ARG A 152 -1.36 -16.83 12.91
CA ARG A 152 -2.09 -16.71 14.19
C ARG A 152 -1.65 -15.47 14.97
N LYS A 153 -0.56 -14.80 14.54
CA LYS A 153 -0.06 -13.58 15.17
C LYS A 153 -1.02 -12.43 14.87
N VAL A 154 -1.12 -11.52 15.80
CA VAL A 154 -1.84 -10.26 15.63
C VAL A 154 -0.90 -9.12 15.98
N ARG A 155 -1.00 -8.01 15.25
CA ARG A 155 -0.36 -6.76 15.60
C ARG A 155 -1.36 -5.92 16.37
N LYS A 156 -1.03 -5.54 17.59
CA LYS A 156 -1.87 -4.66 18.41
C LYS A 156 -1.51 -3.21 18.12
N ILE A 157 -2.51 -2.40 17.93
CA ILE A 157 -2.40 -0.94 17.91
C ILE A 157 -3.26 -0.39 19.04
N ARG A 158 -2.75 0.64 19.72
CA ARG A 158 -3.52 1.33 20.76
C ARG A 158 -4.12 2.59 20.16
N VAL A 159 -5.46 2.65 20.16
CA VAL A 159 -6.20 3.84 19.78
C VAL A 159 -6.43 4.69 21.02
N GLY A 160 -6.21 6.00 20.93
CA GLY A 160 -6.33 6.95 22.03
C GLY A 160 -7.27 8.10 21.70
N ALA A 161 -7.37 9.05 22.64
CA ALA A 161 -8.17 10.27 22.49
C ALA A 161 -7.40 11.43 21.79
N LYS A 162 -6.14 11.21 21.36
CA LYS A 162 -5.36 12.21 20.65
C LYS A 162 -5.81 12.33 19.19
N PRO A 163 -5.55 13.49 18.55
CA PRO A 163 -5.65 13.60 17.10
C PRO A 163 -4.89 12.47 16.42
N ALA A 164 -5.49 11.82 15.43
CA ALA A 164 -4.92 10.64 14.82
C ALA A 164 -5.14 10.58 13.31
N ILE A 165 -4.18 9.96 12.64
CA ILE A 165 -4.25 9.51 11.25
C ILE A 165 -4.46 7.99 11.24
N VAL A 166 -5.44 7.51 10.48
CA VAL A 166 -5.59 6.10 10.11
C VAL A 166 -5.10 5.97 8.68
N LEU A 167 -3.88 5.47 8.51
CA LEU A 167 -3.24 5.36 7.20
C LEU A 167 -3.54 3.97 6.59
N LEU A 168 -4.46 3.93 5.62
CA LEU A 168 -4.75 2.74 4.82
C LEU A 168 -3.81 2.72 3.61
N GLU A 169 -2.80 1.84 3.62
CA GLU A 169 -1.86 1.73 2.51
C GLU A 169 -2.10 0.48 1.67
N GLY A 170 -1.87 0.60 0.37
CA GLY A 170 -1.89 -0.53 -0.53
C GLY A 170 -1.84 -0.17 -2.00
N TRP A 171 -1.51 -1.16 -2.82
CA TRP A 171 -1.32 -0.96 -4.25
C TRP A 171 -2.64 -0.63 -4.99
N CYS A 172 -3.78 -1.10 -4.49
CA CYS A 172 -5.09 -0.85 -5.09
C CYS A 172 -5.96 0.11 -4.28
N VAL A 173 -5.43 0.75 -3.24
CA VAL A 173 -6.19 1.69 -2.41
C VAL A 173 -6.65 2.89 -3.24
N GLY A 174 -7.94 3.17 -3.20
CA GLY A 174 -8.55 4.30 -3.90
C GLY A 174 -8.81 4.08 -5.40
N ILE A 175 -8.46 2.93 -5.98
CA ILE A 175 -8.70 2.67 -7.41
C ILE A 175 -10.21 2.49 -7.64
N PRO A 176 -10.83 3.27 -8.53
CA PRO A 176 -12.22 3.06 -8.93
C PRO A 176 -12.35 1.87 -9.89
N ALA A 177 -13.56 1.33 -10.00
CA ALA A 177 -13.87 0.37 -11.03
C ALA A 177 -13.74 0.97 -12.43
N GLN A 178 -13.34 0.15 -13.39
CA GLN A 178 -13.28 0.52 -14.81
C GLN A 178 -14.67 0.50 -15.46
N ALA A 179 -14.85 1.27 -16.52
CA ALA A 179 -16.07 1.19 -17.32
C ALA A 179 -16.17 -0.18 -18.02
N PRO A 180 -17.39 -0.71 -18.26
CA PRO A 180 -17.57 -2.02 -18.90
C PRO A 180 -16.85 -2.15 -20.25
N LEU A 181 -16.76 -1.08 -21.02
CA LEU A 181 -16.06 -1.07 -22.32
C LEU A 181 -14.55 -1.30 -22.17
N ASP A 182 -13.94 -0.83 -21.09
CA ASP A 182 -12.49 -1.03 -20.81
C ASP A 182 -12.18 -2.49 -20.50
N LEU A 183 -13.20 -3.25 -20.06
CA LEU A 183 -13.07 -4.68 -19.77
C LEU A 183 -13.28 -5.57 -20.99
N ALA A 184 -13.78 -5.03 -22.09
CA ALA A 184 -14.12 -5.81 -23.27
C ALA A 184 -12.90 -6.51 -23.89
N VAL A 185 -11.70 -5.87 -23.79
CA VAL A 185 -10.45 -6.35 -24.39
C VAL A 185 -9.43 -6.67 -23.31
N PRO A 186 -8.70 -7.80 -23.43
CA PRO A 186 -7.55 -8.09 -22.57
C PRO A 186 -6.49 -6.96 -22.63
N ALA A 187 -6.00 -6.54 -21.47
CA ALA A 187 -4.99 -5.47 -21.38
C ALA A 187 -3.55 -5.94 -21.67
N SER A 188 -3.33 -7.25 -21.75
CA SER A 188 -2.00 -7.83 -21.98
C SER A 188 -2.11 -9.24 -22.57
N SER A 189 -0.98 -9.75 -23.06
CA SER A 189 -0.88 -11.16 -23.50
C SER A 189 -1.16 -12.13 -22.35
N PHE A 190 -0.84 -11.75 -21.13
CA PHE A 190 -1.16 -12.53 -19.93
C PHE A 190 -2.68 -12.69 -19.77
N GLU A 191 -3.44 -11.59 -19.82
CA GLU A 191 -4.91 -11.65 -19.75
C GLU A 191 -5.50 -12.40 -20.95
N PHE A 192 -4.99 -12.16 -22.15
CA PHE A 192 -5.44 -12.87 -23.34
C PHE A 192 -5.29 -14.39 -23.19
N SER A 193 -4.16 -14.85 -22.62
CA SER A 193 -3.89 -16.28 -22.45
C SER A 193 -4.62 -16.91 -21.26
N ASN A 194 -4.86 -16.15 -20.18
CA ASN A 194 -5.36 -16.69 -18.91
C ASN A 194 -6.78 -16.28 -18.57
N ASP A 195 -7.32 -15.20 -19.16
CA ASP A 195 -8.66 -14.66 -18.91
C ASP A 195 -9.33 -14.16 -20.19
N ASN A 196 -9.29 -14.99 -21.25
CA ASN A 196 -9.83 -14.62 -22.57
C ASN A 196 -11.32 -14.22 -22.51
N LEU A 197 -12.11 -14.91 -21.70
CA LEU A 197 -13.54 -14.65 -21.53
C LEU A 197 -13.84 -13.48 -20.57
N GLY A 198 -12.85 -12.90 -19.92
CA GLY A 198 -13.02 -11.75 -19.03
C GLY A 198 -13.65 -12.05 -17.68
N MET A 199 -13.73 -13.31 -17.29
CA MET A 199 -14.35 -13.69 -16.00
C MET A 199 -13.56 -13.19 -14.80
N TRP A 200 -12.22 -13.29 -14.86
CA TRP A 200 -11.36 -12.82 -13.79
C TRP A 200 -11.37 -11.29 -13.67
N ARG A 201 -11.10 -10.57 -14.77
CA ARG A 201 -11.09 -9.10 -14.74
C ARG A 201 -12.46 -8.51 -14.44
N GLY A 202 -13.53 -9.15 -14.91
CA GLY A 202 -14.91 -8.77 -14.57
C GLY A 202 -15.17 -8.90 -13.08
N TYR A 203 -14.87 -10.07 -12.49
CA TYR A 203 -14.99 -10.27 -11.03
C TYR A 203 -14.20 -9.25 -10.23
N VAL A 204 -12.92 -9.02 -10.58
CA VAL A 204 -12.07 -8.03 -9.90
C VAL A 204 -12.67 -6.64 -9.97
N ASN A 205 -13.23 -6.26 -11.13
CA ASN A 205 -13.88 -4.97 -11.32
C ASN A 205 -15.18 -4.84 -10.53
N ASP A 206 -15.97 -5.89 -10.45
CA ASP A 206 -17.21 -5.92 -9.63
C ASP A 206 -16.90 -5.76 -8.15
N GLN A 207 -15.79 -6.36 -7.67
CA GLN A 207 -15.32 -6.15 -6.32
C GLN A 207 -14.94 -4.67 -6.07
N LEU A 208 -14.24 -4.03 -7.02
CA LEU A 208 -13.92 -2.60 -6.93
C LEU A 208 -15.18 -1.73 -6.94
N ALA A 209 -16.16 -2.06 -7.79
CA ALA A 209 -17.41 -1.31 -7.91
C ALA A 209 -18.30 -1.38 -6.65
N THR A 210 -18.13 -2.43 -5.85
CA THR A 210 -19.00 -2.73 -4.71
C THR A 210 -18.23 -2.67 -3.38
N VAL A 211 -17.68 -3.76 -2.95
CA VAL A 211 -17.11 -3.93 -1.59
C VAL A 211 -15.94 -2.97 -1.32
N TYR A 212 -15.06 -2.80 -2.31
CA TYR A 212 -13.92 -1.87 -2.14
C TYR A 212 -14.35 -0.41 -2.23
N ALA A 213 -15.33 -0.09 -3.08
CA ALA A 213 -15.89 1.27 -3.13
C ALA A 213 -16.42 1.71 -1.77
N ASP A 214 -17.09 0.80 -1.01
CA ASP A 214 -17.61 1.09 0.32
C ASP A 214 -16.49 1.38 1.34
N ILE A 215 -15.36 0.71 1.21
CA ILE A 215 -14.17 0.95 2.05
C ILE A 215 -13.51 2.26 1.64
N PHE A 216 -13.28 2.48 0.34
CA PHE A 216 -12.52 3.62 -0.16
C PHE A 216 -13.28 4.95 -0.02
N ARG A 217 -14.62 4.94 0.01
CA ARG A 217 -15.43 6.12 0.36
C ARG A 217 -15.19 6.67 1.78
N LYS A 218 -14.55 5.89 2.67
CA LYS A 218 -14.17 6.33 4.01
C LYS A 218 -12.85 7.10 4.05
N ILE A 219 -12.13 7.15 2.93
CA ILE A 219 -10.87 7.87 2.82
C ILE A 219 -11.17 9.36 2.71
N ASP A 220 -10.66 10.13 3.68
CA ASP A 220 -10.79 11.59 3.72
C ASP A 220 -9.73 12.29 2.87
N TYR A 221 -8.58 11.64 2.70
CA TYR A 221 -7.44 12.20 1.98
C TYR A 221 -6.68 11.08 1.26
N LEU A 222 -6.70 11.12 -0.06
CA LEU A 222 -6.03 10.11 -0.89
C LEU A 222 -4.71 10.67 -1.43
N SER A 223 -3.63 9.92 -1.28
CA SER A 223 -2.32 10.23 -1.83
C SER A 223 -1.80 9.08 -2.69
N MET A 224 -1.02 9.40 -3.72
CA MET A 224 -0.49 8.41 -4.65
C MET A 224 1.02 8.59 -4.88
N LEU A 225 1.76 7.49 -4.78
CA LEU A 225 3.11 7.33 -5.33
C LEU A 225 2.99 6.75 -6.75
N LYS A 226 2.97 7.62 -7.76
CA LYS A 226 2.75 7.26 -9.17
C LYS A 226 4.04 6.77 -9.82
N PRO A 227 4.13 5.51 -10.26
CA PRO A 227 5.30 5.04 -11.01
C PRO A 227 5.36 5.71 -12.39
N PRO A 228 6.56 5.80 -13.01
CA PRO A 228 6.71 6.39 -14.33
C PRO A 228 6.08 5.53 -15.43
N CYS A 229 6.13 4.22 -15.27
CA CYS A 229 5.54 3.23 -16.18
C CYS A 229 5.39 1.88 -15.47
N PHE A 230 4.72 0.92 -16.09
CA PHE A 230 4.55 -0.41 -15.51
C PHE A 230 5.86 -1.21 -15.47
N GLU A 231 6.73 -1.02 -16.42
CA GLU A 231 8.04 -1.69 -16.51
C GLU A 231 8.91 -1.36 -15.28
N ALA A 232 8.89 -0.12 -14.80
CA ALA A 232 9.56 0.26 -13.56
C ALA A 232 9.02 -0.52 -12.34
N VAL A 233 7.71 -0.82 -12.32
CA VAL A 233 7.11 -1.62 -11.25
C VAL A 233 7.65 -3.06 -11.26
N LEU A 234 7.86 -3.63 -12.43
CA LEU A 234 8.48 -4.95 -12.59
C LEU A 234 9.91 -4.95 -12.01
N ASP A 235 10.72 -3.97 -12.41
CA ASP A 235 12.10 -3.84 -11.91
C ASP A 235 12.12 -3.67 -10.38
N TRP A 236 11.27 -2.81 -9.85
CA TRP A 236 11.14 -2.60 -8.40
C TRP A 236 10.72 -3.88 -7.66
N ARG A 237 9.85 -4.68 -8.27
CA ARG A 237 9.42 -5.93 -7.65
C ARG A 237 10.52 -6.99 -7.68
N VAL A 238 11.34 -7.03 -8.72
CA VAL A 238 12.54 -7.89 -8.78
C VAL A 238 13.52 -7.49 -7.68
N GLU A 239 13.84 -6.19 -7.55
CA GLU A 239 14.69 -5.70 -6.45
C GLU A 239 14.15 -6.09 -5.07
N GLN A 240 12.85 -5.93 -4.86
CA GLN A 240 12.19 -6.28 -3.59
C GLN A 240 12.33 -7.77 -3.29
N GLU A 241 12.19 -8.65 -4.30
CA GLU A 241 12.34 -10.09 -4.13
C GLU A 241 13.78 -10.47 -3.76
N VAL A 242 14.76 -9.87 -4.46
CA VAL A 242 16.18 -10.09 -4.16
C VAL A 242 16.52 -9.70 -2.72
N ARG A 243 16.08 -8.51 -2.28
CA ARG A 243 16.29 -8.03 -0.89
C ARG A 243 15.60 -8.94 0.14
N LEU A 244 14.38 -9.38 -0.15
CA LEU A 244 13.63 -10.28 0.73
C LEU A 244 14.38 -11.60 0.94
N ILE A 245 14.87 -12.21 -0.15
CA ILE A 245 15.62 -13.47 -0.10
C ILE A 245 16.93 -13.27 0.66
N ALA A 246 17.67 -12.19 0.39
CA ALA A 246 18.93 -11.91 1.07
C ALA A 246 18.73 -11.81 2.58
N LYS A 247 17.76 -11.02 3.02
CA LYS A 247 17.41 -10.86 4.44
C LYS A 247 17.01 -12.19 5.11
N GLN A 248 16.29 -13.03 4.41
CA GLN A 248 15.87 -14.32 4.95
C GLN A 248 17.01 -15.30 5.09
N ARG A 249 17.92 -15.35 4.10
CA ARG A 249 19.12 -16.17 4.18
C ARG A 249 19.98 -15.78 5.37
N GLU A 250 20.10 -14.49 5.63
CA GLU A 250 20.84 -13.96 6.78
C GLU A 250 20.18 -14.36 8.09
N VAL A 251 18.86 -14.11 8.25
CA VAL A 251 18.12 -14.42 9.49
C VAL A 251 18.06 -15.91 9.80
N ALA A 252 17.87 -16.75 8.77
CA ALA A 252 17.78 -18.19 8.94
C ALA A 252 19.15 -18.88 8.93
N ASN A 253 20.23 -18.15 8.61
CA ASN A 253 21.57 -18.71 8.33
C ASN A 253 21.50 -19.89 7.33
N ASP A 254 20.65 -19.76 6.32
CA ASP A 254 20.37 -20.82 5.33
C ASP A 254 20.43 -20.24 3.90
N SER A 255 21.47 -20.59 3.18
CA SER A 255 21.68 -20.17 1.78
C SER A 255 20.76 -20.90 0.78
N ALA A 256 20.10 -21.98 1.17
CA ALA A 256 19.21 -22.76 0.32
C ALA A 256 17.82 -22.13 0.14
N ILE A 257 17.48 -21.08 0.91
CA ILE A 257 16.21 -20.38 0.77
C ILE A 257 16.12 -19.79 -0.65
N LYS A 258 15.08 -20.20 -1.37
CA LYS A 258 14.77 -19.74 -2.73
C LYS A 258 13.50 -18.92 -2.74
N GLY A 259 13.52 -17.79 -3.40
CA GLY A 259 12.32 -17.04 -3.76
C GLY A 259 11.94 -17.24 -5.21
N MET A 260 11.11 -16.36 -5.74
CA MET A 260 10.75 -16.35 -7.14
C MET A 260 11.98 -15.94 -8.00
N ASN A 261 12.19 -16.62 -9.11
CA ASN A 261 13.11 -16.15 -10.13
C ASN A 261 12.49 -14.98 -10.93
N VAL A 262 13.28 -14.29 -11.75
CA VAL A 262 12.84 -13.11 -12.51
C VAL A 262 11.62 -13.41 -13.38
N LYS A 263 11.56 -14.57 -14.03
CA LYS A 263 10.40 -14.97 -14.85
C LYS A 263 9.14 -15.15 -14.00
N GLN A 264 9.27 -15.80 -12.85
CA GLN A 264 8.15 -15.98 -11.92
C GLN A 264 7.68 -14.65 -11.32
N VAL A 265 8.61 -13.72 -11.05
CA VAL A 265 8.26 -12.36 -10.63
C VAL A 265 7.51 -11.64 -11.73
N ALA A 266 7.95 -11.73 -12.98
CA ALA A 266 7.26 -11.10 -14.11
C ALA A 266 5.85 -11.65 -14.30
N GLU A 267 5.67 -12.97 -14.27
CA GLU A 267 4.36 -13.61 -14.35
C GLU A 267 3.45 -13.20 -13.16
N PHE A 268 4.01 -13.10 -11.96
CA PHE A 268 3.27 -12.64 -10.78
C PHE A 268 2.81 -11.19 -10.93
N VAL A 269 3.68 -10.29 -11.42
CA VAL A 269 3.39 -8.85 -11.56
C VAL A 269 2.33 -8.60 -12.64
N GLU A 270 2.21 -9.45 -13.65
CA GLU A 270 1.18 -9.34 -14.68
C GLU A 270 -0.25 -9.37 -14.13
N ASN A 271 -0.49 -10.06 -13.00
CA ASN A 271 -1.79 -10.03 -12.34
C ASN A 271 -2.20 -8.62 -11.89
N PHE A 272 -1.27 -7.69 -11.78
CA PHE A 272 -1.49 -6.32 -11.30
C PHE A 272 -1.52 -5.29 -12.44
N ARG A 273 -1.07 -5.65 -13.66
CA ARG A 273 -0.84 -4.72 -14.78
C ARG A 273 -2.07 -3.89 -15.07
N ARG A 274 -3.23 -4.50 -15.33
CA ARG A 274 -4.46 -3.78 -15.68
C ARG A 274 -4.77 -2.67 -14.68
N LEU A 275 -4.88 -3.02 -13.42
CA LEU A 275 -5.25 -2.05 -12.39
C LEU A 275 -4.15 -1.05 -12.06
N THR A 276 -2.87 -1.44 -12.18
CA THR A 276 -1.76 -0.49 -12.03
C THR A 276 -1.80 0.56 -13.14
N CYS A 277 -1.96 0.15 -14.39
CA CYS A 277 -2.09 1.08 -15.51
C CYS A 277 -3.35 1.96 -15.38
N HIS A 278 -4.47 1.39 -14.95
CA HIS A 278 -5.69 2.14 -14.68
C HIS A 278 -5.48 3.17 -13.56
N ALA A 279 -4.86 2.78 -12.44
CA ALA A 279 -4.53 3.68 -11.35
C ALA A 279 -3.66 4.86 -11.81
N MET A 280 -2.62 4.57 -12.60
CA MET A 280 -1.73 5.61 -13.15
C MET A 280 -2.46 6.62 -14.04
N ALA A 281 -3.52 6.17 -14.72
CA ALA A 281 -4.32 7.02 -15.59
C ALA A 281 -5.35 7.87 -14.84
N VAL A 282 -6.01 7.29 -13.80
CA VAL A 282 -7.19 7.95 -13.21
C VAL A 282 -6.97 8.51 -11.80
N LEU A 283 -6.07 7.93 -11.00
CA LEU A 283 -5.89 8.39 -9.63
C LEU A 283 -5.27 9.78 -9.50
N PRO A 284 -4.40 10.28 -10.40
CA PRO A 284 -3.90 11.64 -10.31
C PRO A 284 -5.00 12.70 -10.28
N ASP A 285 -6.12 12.46 -10.95
CA ASP A 285 -7.27 13.38 -10.97
C ASP A 285 -8.19 13.22 -9.74
N LEU A 286 -8.09 12.10 -9.02
CA LEU A 286 -8.91 11.75 -7.86
C LEU A 286 -8.17 11.94 -6.53
N ALA A 287 -6.85 11.81 -6.55
CA ALA A 287 -6.01 11.96 -5.38
C ALA A 287 -5.85 13.43 -5.00
N HIS A 288 -5.81 13.71 -3.70
CA HIS A 288 -5.50 15.04 -3.18
C HIS A 288 -4.03 15.39 -3.40
N GLU A 289 -3.19 14.36 -3.50
CA GLU A 289 -1.74 14.52 -3.64
C GLU A 289 -1.15 13.35 -4.44
N THR A 290 -0.42 13.66 -5.48
CA THR A 290 0.27 12.68 -6.33
C THR A 290 1.73 13.05 -6.46
N TRP A 291 2.63 12.12 -6.12
CA TRP A 291 4.06 12.23 -6.37
C TRP A 291 4.43 11.38 -7.58
N GLU A 292 4.90 12.04 -8.62
CA GLU A 292 5.40 11.36 -9.82
C GLU A 292 6.83 10.89 -9.61
N LEU A 293 7.02 9.57 -9.64
CA LEU A 293 8.31 8.94 -9.38
C LEU A 293 9.11 8.73 -10.67
N GLN A 294 10.42 8.82 -10.55
CA GLN A 294 11.36 8.25 -11.52
C GLN A 294 11.58 6.75 -11.28
N ALA A 295 12.32 6.11 -12.19
CA ALA A 295 12.67 4.68 -12.05
C ALA A 295 13.50 4.39 -10.77
N ASP A 296 14.30 5.34 -10.30
CA ASP A 296 15.05 5.27 -9.04
C ASP A 296 14.24 5.69 -7.80
N ARG A 297 12.96 6.04 -8.00
CA ARG A 297 12.00 6.52 -6.98
C ARG A 297 12.23 7.95 -6.52
N LEU A 298 13.08 8.74 -7.20
CA LEU A 298 13.13 10.17 -6.95
C LEU A 298 11.80 10.79 -7.39
N ILE A 299 11.25 11.68 -6.57
CA ILE A 299 10.05 12.43 -6.92
C ILE A 299 10.45 13.55 -7.88
N LEU A 300 9.82 13.56 -9.06
CA LEU A 300 9.98 14.59 -10.08
C LEU A 300 9.07 15.78 -9.85
N ALA A 301 7.83 15.48 -9.50
CA ALA A 301 6.78 16.48 -9.36
C ALA A 301 5.79 16.05 -8.26
N GLU A 302 5.26 17.04 -7.56
CA GLU A 302 4.10 16.92 -6.70
C GLU A 302 2.92 17.62 -7.40
N VAL A 303 1.84 16.88 -7.57
CA VAL A 303 0.57 17.40 -8.11
C VAL A 303 -0.44 17.36 -6.98
N THR A 304 -0.94 18.52 -6.60
CA THR A 304 -2.01 18.64 -5.59
C THR A 304 -3.30 19.05 -6.28
N SER A 305 -4.36 18.30 -6.09
CA SER A 305 -5.71 18.72 -6.50
C SER A 305 -6.23 19.76 -5.51
N LYS A 306 -6.85 20.81 -6.03
CA LYS A 306 -7.45 21.88 -5.22
C LYS A 306 -8.69 21.41 -4.48
#